data_fb846d655b66d7775c0450fa33178787
#
_entry.id   fb846d655b66d7775c0450fa33178787
#
_cell.length_a   1.000
_cell.length_b   1.000
_cell.length_c   1.000
_cell.angle_alpha   90.00
_cell.angle_beta   90.00
_cell.angle_gamma   90.00
#
_symmetry.space_group_name_H-M   'P 1'
#
loop_
_entity.id
_entity.type
_entity.pdbx_description
1 polymer ?
#
loop_
_entity_poly.entity_id
_entity_poly.type
_entity_poly.pdbx_seq_one_letter_code
_entity_poly.pdbx_strand_id
1 'polypeptide(L)'
;MLQRNENMGIKRLEQIQITDEDVAWIESILGFQFDDDRIKILKNLESRDVQAFPGSGKTTILVAKLAILAKKWPYVNSGICVLSHTNVAREEIEDRLGNTDIGKKLLSYPHFIGTVHSFFDTFVALPWLRSKGYSINLIDSDLVKKSRWFMLPFGTRDFLERNHKDEQICGYNGSIGLIQWDKEGKTKQYILDAINKSQKNGNFTFDEMLLYSKQALDISESLTIGLQQRFPIVFVDEAQDTNSFQLELLSKAFPPKSNLTIVQGFGDCNQAIYNYVNEAVEKIEFPREGPLVLKESQRFDNRIAKLANTVAVSADQMCGIENVFSERKIDHTIYLFSKDKAKEVIDQFGQLVLDTFSDEELLKYSKNGCHVVGMVHVKKDELTPEKQFPKGIFDYWKGYEADKANKNQNPNHLIEYFRIAHKRLKESGEMSVFVEWCAKGIRRLINKAANQNLVEATNNPLKSI
;
A
#
# COMPACT_ATOMS: atom_id res chain seq x y z
N MET A 1 -35.27 -13.65 14.19
CA MET A 1 -33.91 -13.41 14.75
C MET A 1 -33.14 -12.28 14.02
N LEU A 2 -33.26 -12.13 12.69
CA LEU A 2 -32.62 -11.08 11.92
C LEU A 2 -33.04 -9.66 12.30
N GLN A 3 -34.31 -9.39 12.45
CA GLN A 3 -34.81 -8.05 12.85
C GLN A 3 -34.41 -7.58 14.27
N ARG A 4 -34.06 -8.50 15.18
CA ARG A 4 -33.50 -8.15 16.50
C ARG A 4 -32.04 -7.73 16.46
N ASN A 5 -31.27 -8.16 15.42
CA ASN A 5 -29.86 -7.85 15.29
C ASN A 5 -29.62 -6.48 14.65
N GLU A 6 -30.50 -6.00 13.75
CA GLU A 6 -30.34 -4.70 13.09
C GLU A 6 -30.39 -3.52 14.08
N ASN A 7 -31.13 -3.64 15.16
CA ASN A 7 -31.21 -2.61 16.21
C ASN A 7 -30.04 -2.61 17.20
N MET A 8 -29.12 -3.60 17.14
CA MET A 8 -28.00 -3.71 18.09
C MET A 8 -26.67 -3.09 17.61
N GLY A 9 -26.48 -2.84 16.31
CA GLY A 9 -25.19 -2.42 15.77
C GLY A 9 -24.83 -0.97 16.12
N ILE A 10 -25.56 0.01 15.61
CA ILE A 10 -25.29 1.45 15.86
C ILE A 10 -25.59 1.82 17.31
N LYS A 11 -26.64 1.27 17.93
CA LYS A 11 -26.89 1.47 19.36
C LYS A 11 -25.74 1.08 20.28
N ARG A 12 -24.84 0.19 19.81
CA ARG A 12 -23.58 -0.11 20.53
C ARG A 12 -22.60 1.05 20.43
N LEU A 13 -22.47 1.67 19.25
CA LEU A 13 -21.53 2.77 19.02
C LEU A 13 -22.01 4.10 19.59
N GLU A 14 -23.33 4.29 19.78
CA GLU A 14 -23.93 5.47 20.45
C GLU A 14 -23.35 5.68 21.87
N GLN A 15 -22.79 4.64 22.49
CA GLN A 15 -22.17 4.72 23.81
C GLN A 15 -20.71 5.26 23.72
N ILE A 16 -20.11 5.30 22.53
CA ILE A 16 -18.76 5.81 22.31
C ILE A 16 -18.87 7.22 21.78
N GLN A 17 -18.66 8.21 22.64
CA GLN A 17 -18.54 9.62 22.26
C GLN A 17 -17.13 10.10 22.54
N ILE A 18 -16.54 10.83 21.59
CA ILE A 18 -15.25 11.49 21.77
C ILE A 18 -15.50 12.90 22.29
N THR A 19 -15.07 13.16 23.52
CA THR A 19 -15.27 14.43 24.24
C THR A 19 -14.06 15.35 24.09
N ASP A 20 -14.18 16.60 24.54
CA ASP A 20 -13.05 17.55 24.58
C ASP A 20 -11.95 17.06 25.54
N GLU A 21 -12.31 16.36 26.60
CA GLU A 21 -11.35 15.75 27.52
C GLU A 21 -10.52 14.65 26.85
N ASP A 22 -11.12 13.88 25.94
CA ASP A 22 -10.42 12.85 25.16
C ASP A 22 -9.45 13.50 24.18
N VAL A 23 -9.85 14.63 23.57
CA VAL A 23 -8.97 15.42 22.68
C VAL A 23 -7.80 15.99 23.47
N ALA A 24 -8.05 16.66 24.60
CA ALA A 24 -7.01 17.21 25.46
C ALA A 24 -6.04 16.12 25.97
N TRP A 25 -6.57 14.93 26.26
CA TRP A 25 -5.75 13.78 26.66
C TRP A 25 -4.79 13.34 25.55
N ILE A 26 -5.25 13.20 24.29
CA ILE A 26 -4.37 12.76 23.20
C ILE A 26 -3.39 13.86 22.80
N GLU A 27 -3.77 15.13 22.88
CA GLU A 27 -2.87 16.28 22.69
C GLU A 27 -1.73 16.27 23.69
N SER A 28 -2.00 15.93 24.95
CA SER A 28 -0.96 15.81 25.99
C SER A 28 0.05 14.70 25.70
N ILE A 29 -0.37 13.63 25.04
CA ILE A 29 0.51 12.52 24.63
C ILE A 29 1.34 12.90 23.40
N LEU A 30 0.72 13.56 22.42
CA LEU A 30 1.37 13.91 21.16
C LEU A 30 2.23 15.18 21.26
N GLY A 31 2.02 16.02 22.28
CA GLY A 31 2.81 17.20 22.54
C GLY A 31 2.45 18.42 21.67
N PHE A 32 1.27 18.44 21.03
CA PHE A 32 0.75 19.55 20.25
C PHE A 32 -0.77 19.62 20.32
N GLN A 33 -1.36 20.75 19.93
CA GLN A 33 -2.81 20.98 19.90
C GLN A 33 -3.37 20.79 18.50
N PHE A 34 -4.60 20.31 18.42
CA PHE A 34 -5.36 20.22 17.18
C PHE A 34 -6.20 21.49 16.97
N ASP A 35 -6.33 21.92 15.72
CA ASP A 35 -7.28 22.94 15.31
C ASP A 35 -8.73 22.41 15.27
N ASP A 36 -9.68 23.32 15.06
CA ASP A 36 -11.11 23.01 15.05
C ASP A 36 -11.47 21.96 13.97
N ASP A 37 -10.86 22.01 12.79
CA ASP A 37 -11.13 21.05 11.71
C ASP A 37 -10.63 19.64 12.09
N ARG A 38 -9.46 19.54 12.71
CA ARG A 38 -8.92 18.28 13.19
C ARG A 38 -9.74 17.73 14.36
N ILE A 39 -10.17 18.58 15.30
CA ILE A 39 -11.06 18.19 16.41
C ILE A 39 -12.38 17.68 15.88
N LYS A 40 -12.97 18.31 14.87
CA LYS A 40 -14.20 17.89 14.23
C LYS A 40 -14.08 16.50 13.59
N ILE A 41 -12.96 16.20 12.96
CA ILE A 41 -12.67 14.87 12.39
C ILE A 41 -12.50 13.85 13.50
N LEU A 42 -11.76 14.17 14.56
CA LEU A 42 -11.57 13.27 15.70
C LEU A 42 -12.92 12.87 16.31
N LYS A 43 -13.82 13.83 16.50
CA LYS A 43 -15.13 13.61 17.12
C LYS A 43 -16.17 12.96 16.20
N ASN A 44 -15.96 13.01 14.88
CA ASN A 44 -16.94 12.44 13.95
C ASN A 44 -16.93 10.91 14.00
N LEU A 45 -18.05 10.30 14.32
CA LEU A 45 -18.31 8.86 14.31
C LEU A 45 -19.47 8.51 13.34
N GLU A 46 -19.49 9.14 12.18
CA GLU A 46 -20.39 8.85 11.09
C GLU A 46 -19.61 8.25 9.90
N SER A 47 -20.30 7.56 9.00
CA SER A 47 -19.71 7.06 7.76
C SER A 47 -19.44 8.21 6.77
N ARG A 48 -18.39 8.97 7.01
CA ARG A 48 -17.94 10.11 6.19
C ARG A 48 -16.47 10.00 5.90
N ASP A 49 -16.08 10.32 4.66
CA ASP A 49 -14.69 10.34 4.27
C ASP A 49 -13.99 11.63 4.72
N VAL A 50 -12.67 11.53 4.82
CA VAL A 50 -11.77 12.64 5.15
C VAL A 50 -10.86 12.88 3.95
N GLN A 51 -11.12 13.98 3.23
CA GLN A 51 -10.22 14.52 2.22
C GLN A 51 -9.11 15.28 2.93
N ALA A 52 -7.90 14.78 2.88
CA ALA A 52 -6.75 15.31 3.60
C ALA A 52 -5.61 15.63 2.64
N PHE A 53 -5.36 16.92 2.42
CA PHE A 53 -4.30 17.36 1.52
C PHE A 53 -2.89 16.96 1.99
N PRO A 54 -1.88 17.00 1.09
CA PRO A 54 -0.52 16.57 1.43
C PRO A 54 0.04 17.35 2.62
N GLY A 55 0.56 16.62 3.61
CA GLY A 55 1.12 17.25 4.81
C GLY A 55 0.10 17.78 5.82
N SER A 56 -1.21 17.60 5.62
CA SER A 56 -2.24 18.04 6.56
C SER A 56 -2.31 17.25 7.88
N GLY A 57 -1.51 16.19 8.02
CA GLY A 57 -1.49 15.37 9.22
C GLY A 57 -2.52 14.22 9.23
N LYS A 58 -2.94 13.74 8.06
CA LYS A 58 -3.87 12.60 7.90
C LYS A 58 -3.56 11.44 8.85
N THR A 59 -2.34 10.89 8.77
CA THR A 59 -1.92 9.76 9.60
C THR A 59 -1.93 10.09 11.08
N THR A 60 -1.53 11.31 11.44
CA THR A 60 -1.54 11.79 12.84
C THR A 60 -2.94 11.80 13.42
N ILE A 61 -3.93 12.29 12.65
CA ILE A 61 -5.34 12.31 13.09
C ILE A 61 -5.88 10.89 13.17
N LEU A 62 -5.57 10.03 12.22
CA LEU A 62 -6.00 8.63 12.26
C LEU A 62 -5.46 7.92 13.51
N VAL A 63 -4.16 8.06 13.79
CA VAL A 63 -3.53 7.48 15.00
C VAL A 63 -4.13 8.05 16.28
N ALA A 64 -4.35 9.37 16.34
CA ALA A 64 -5.00 10.02 17.50
C ALA A 64 -6.40 9.49 17.74
N LYS A 65 -7.20 9.39 16.67
CA LYS A 65 -8.56 8.86 16.74
C LYS A 65 -8.59 7.41 17.18
N LEU A 66 -7.69 6.58 16.65
CA LEU A 66 -7.55 5.18 17.05
C LEU A 66 -7.15 5.05 18.51
N ALA A 67 -6.25 5.88 19.02
CA ALA A 67 -5.83 5.88 20.42
C ALA A 67 -7.01 6.22 21.35
N ILE A 68 -7.80 7.26 21.03
CA ILE A 68 -8.99 7.62 21.81
C ILE A 68 -10.00 6.47 21.80
N LEU A 69 -10.30 5.93 20.63
CA LEU A 69 -11.25 4.83 20.50
C LEU A 69 -10.79 3.59 21.26
N ALA A 70 -9.50 3.21 21.18
CA ALA A 70 -8.97 2.06 21.91
C ALA A 70 -9.04 2.23 23.43
N LYS A 71 -8.79 3.45 23.94
CA LYS A 71 -8.95 3.79 25.36
C LYS A 71 -10.39 3.57 25.83
N LYS A 72 -11.35 3.98 25.02
CA LYS A 72 -12.79 3.90 25.32
C LYS A 72 -13.46 2.61 24.87
N TRP A 73 -12.76 1.70 24.21
CA TRP A 73 -13.33 0.51 23.59
C TRP A 73 -13.82 -0.51 24.62
N PRO A 74 -15.12 -0.74 24.71
CA PRO A 74 -15.70 -1.59 25.76
C PRO A 74 -15.87 -3.04 25.32
N TYR A 75 -15.66 -3.37 24.02
CA TYR A 75 -16.01 -4.67 23.48
C TYR A 75 -14.84 -5.64 23.48
N VAL A 76 -15.10 -6.89 23.90
CA VAL A 76 -14.08 -7.95 23.95
C VAL A 76 -13.97 -8.68 22.61
N ASN A 77 -15.09 -8.92 21.93
CA ASN A 77 -15.15 -9.74 20.72
C ASN A 77 -15.34 -8.95 19.41
N SER A 78 -15.56 -7.65 19.50
CA SER A 78 -15.66 -6.75 18.36
C SER A 78 -14.51 -5.75 18.40
N GLY A 79 -13.92 -5.43 17.27
CA GLY A 79 -12.75 -4.57 17.19
C GLY A 79 -12.86 -3.47 16.16
N ILE A 80 -11.93 -2.55 16.20
CA ILE A 80 -11.70 -1.56 15.16
C ILE A 80 -10.93 -2.25 14.05
N CYS A 81 -11.32 -2.00 12.79
CA CYS A 81 -10.59 -2.45 11.61
C CYS A 81 -9.93 -1.25 10.94
N VAL A 82 -8.62 -1.34 10.68
CA VAL A 82 -7.86 -0.36 9.89
C VAL A 82 -7.28 -1.08 8.69
N LEU A 83 -7.66 -0.61 7.52
CA LEU A 83 -7.24 -1.15 6.24
C LEU A 83 -6.39 -0.13 5.50
N SER A 84 -5.29 -0.57 4.91
CA SER A 84 -4.43 0.27 4.07
C SER A 84 -3.92 -0.52 2.87
N HIS A 85 -3.26 0.15 1.93
CA HIS A 85 -2.62 -0.53 0.80
C HIS A 85 -1.23 -1.07 1.17
N THR A 86 -0.63 -0.50 2.20
CA THR A 86 0.71 -0.85 2.70
C THR A 86 0.70 -1.01 4.21
N ASN A 87 1.77 -1.53 4.79
CA ASN A 87 1.87 -1.67 6.26
C ASN A 87 2.19 -0.34 6.98
N VAL A 88 2.27 0.78 6.28
CA VAL A 88 2.65 2.09 6.84
C VAL A 88 1.74 2.50 8.00
N ALA A 89 0.42 2.32 7.90
CA ALA A 89 -0.50 2.65 8.99
C ALA A 89 -0.20 1.84 10.27
N ARG A 90 0.18 0.58 10.11
CA ARG A 90 0.57 -0.28 11.24
C ARG A 90 1.90 0.18 11.84
N GLU A 91 2.89 0.46 11.00
CA GLU A 91 4.21 0.94 11.43
C GLU A 91 4.11 2.28 12.18
N GLU A 92 3.30 3.22 11.68
CA GLU A 92 3.04 4.49 12.36
C GLU A 92 2.40 4.31 13.75
N ILE A 93 1.50 3.34 13.90
CA ILE A 93 0.91 3.02 15.19
C ILE A 93 1.96 2.36 16.11
N GLU A 94 2.77 1.45 15.58
CA GLU A 94 3.87 0.82 16.30
C GLU A 94 4.90 1.86 16.77
N ASP A 95 5.28 2.79 15.90
CA ASP A 95 6.28 3.82 16.21
C ASP A 95 5.79 4.84 17.23
N ARG A 96 4.54 5.30 17.10
CA ARG A 96 3.99 6.36 17.96
C ARG A 96 3.38 5.86 19.25
N LEU A 97 2.77 4.69 19.26
CA LEU A 97 2.00 4.14 20.37
C LEU A 97 2.47 2.75 20.84
N GLY A 98 3.34 2.05 20.10
CA GLY A 98 3.66 0.65 20.32
C GLY A 98 4.20 0.32 21.72
N ASN A 99 4.88 1.29 22.36
CA ASN A 99 5.38 1.15 23.72
C ASN A 99 4.34 1.46 24.81
N THR A 100 3.15 1.94 24.42
CA THR A 100 2.05 2.24 25.34
C THR A 100 1.10 1.05 25.46
N ASP A 101 0.33 0.96 26.56
CA ASP A 101 -0.69 -0.06 26.73
C ASP A 101 -1.81 0.07 25.68
N ILE A 102 -2.06 1.29 25.19
CA ILE A 102 -3.04 1.57 24.15
C ILE A 102 -2.57 1.04 22.80
N GLY A 103 -1.30 1.25 22.46
CA GLY A 103 -0.71 0.69 21.25
C GLY A 103 -0.74 -0.83 21.25
N LYS A 104 -0.37 -1.47 22.36
CA LYS A 104 -0.46 -2.93 22.54
C LYS A 104 -1.91 -3.43 22.37
N LYS A 105 -2.88 -2.70 22.93
CA LYS A 105 -4.31 -3.02 22.78
C LYS A 105 -4.75 -2.94 21.33
N LEU A 106 -4.39 -1.88 20.61
CA LEU A 106 -4.72 -1.69 19.19
C LEU A 106 -4.12 -2.77 18.28
N LEU A 107 -2.89 -3.18 18.56
CA LEU A 107 -2.16 -4.16 17.76
C LEU A 107 -2.52 -5.62 18.09
N SER A 108 -3.44 -5.84 19.03
CA SER A 108 -3.90 -7.15 19.48
C SER A 108 -5.39 -7.37 19.21
N TYR A 109 -5.82 -8.64 19.37
CA TYR A 109 -7.25 -8.97 19.38
C TYR A 109 -7.98 -8.08 20.42
N PRO A 110 -9.17 -7.53 20.12
CA PRO A 110 -10.05 -7.81 18.98
C PRO A 110 -9.85 -6.89 17.76
N HIS A 111 -8.88 -5.98 17.75
CA HIS A 111 -8.66 -5.06 16.66
C HIS A 111 -7.94 -5.74 15.49
N PHE A 112 -8.06 -5.16 14.30
CA PHE A 112 -7.33 -5.58 13.12
C PHE A 112 -6.73 -4.36 12.42
N ILE A 113 -5.42 -4.38 12.20
CA ILE A 113 -4.69 -3.35 11.47
C ILE A 113 -3.82 -4.06 10.45
N GLY A 114 -4.08 -3.84 9.18
CA GLY A 114 -3.37 -4.51 8.10
C GLY A 114 -3.81 -4.07 6.71
N THR A 115 -3.34 -4.80 5.71
CA THR A 115 -3.68 -4.50 4.31
C THR A 115 -5.07 -5.01 3.97
N VAL A 116 -5.69 -4.41 2.91
CA VAL A 116 -6.96 -4.87 2.36
C VAL A 116 -6.88 -6.36 2.00
N HIS A 117 -5.77 -6.80 1.36
CA HIS A 117 -5.56 -8.21 1.03
C HIS A 117 -5.53 -9.09 2.27
N SER A 118 -4.72 -8.74 3.27
CA SER A 118 -4.59 -9.56 4.48
C SER A 118 -5.90 -9.66 5.26
N PHE A 119 -6.77 -8.65 5.17
CA PHE A 119 -8.11 -8.69 5.75
C PHE A 119 -8.98 -9.73 5.06
N PHE A 120 -9.11 -9.63 3.74
CA PHE A 120 -9.94 -10.57 2.97
C PHE A 120 -9.40 -11.99 3.05
N ASP A 121 -8.08 -12.17 3.03
CA ASP A 121 -7.46 -13.47 3.25
C ASP A 121 -7.86 -14.06 4.59
N THR A 122 -7.66 -13.31 5.67
CA THR A 122 -7.85 -13.82 7.03
C THR A 122 -9.30 -14.10 7.37
N PHE A 123 -10.21 -13.18 7.03
CA PHE A 123 -11.58 -13.22 7.52
C PHE A 123 -12.58 -13.79 6.51
N VAL A 124 -12.22 -13.90 5.23
CA VAL A 124 -13.13 -14.32 4.18
C VAL A 124 -12.59 -15.50 3.38
N ALA A 125 -11.50 -15.34 2.62
CA ALA A 125 -11.02 -16.36 1.69
C ALA A 125 -10.54 -17.63 2.38
N LEU A 126 -9.69 -17.53 3.41
CA LEU A 126 -9.18 -18.70 4.13
C LEU A 126 -10.28 -19.53 4.79
N PRO A 127 -11.23 -18.94 5.56
CA PRO A 127 -12.35 -19.67 6.11
C PRO A 127 -13.21 -20.32 5.01
N TRP A 128 -13.47 -19.57 3.92
CA TRP A 128 -14.25 -20.06 2.79
C TRP A 128 -13.61 -21.26 2.10
N LEU A 129 -12.35 -21.15 1.70
CA LEU A 129 -11.61 -22.22 1.04
C LEU A 129 -11.52 -23.48 1.92
N ARG A 130 -11.25 -23.32 3.22
CA ARG A 130 -11.25 -24.42 4.18
C ARG A 130 -12.62 -25.10 4.28
N SER A 131 -13.71 -24.33 4.25
CA SER A 131 -15.07 -24.88 4.25
C SER A 131 -15.39 -25.68 2.99
N LYS A 132 -14.68 -25.41 1.87
CA LYS A 132 -14.76 -26.14 0.61
C LYS A 132 -13.77 -27.31 0.51
N GLY A 133 -13.01 -27.58 1.58
CA GLY A 133 -12.08 -28.69 1.64
C GLY A 133 -10.71 -28.44 1.01
N TYR A 134 -10.36 -27.16 0.68
CA TYR A 134 -9.03 -26.84 0.21
C TYR A 134 -8.03 -26.81 1.37
N SER A 135 -6.86 -27.42 1.17
CA SER A 135 -5.68 -27.12 1.98
C SER A 135 -5.08 -25.80 1.52
N ILE A 136 -4.44 -25.06 2.41
CA ILE A 136 -3.75 -23.80 2.08
C ILE A 136 -2.29 -23.97 2.44
N ASN A 137 -1.43 -24.02 1.43
CA ASN A 137 0.01 -24.24 1.58
C ASN A 137 0.82 -23.01 1.24
N LEU A 138 0.40 -22.22 0.23
CA LEU A 138 1.12 -21.06 -0.24
C LEU A 138 0.14 -20.02 -0.82
N ILE A 139 0.26 -18.77 -0.39
CA ILE A 139 -0.40 -17.62 -0.99
C ILE A 139 0.70 -16.66 -1.43
N ASP A 140 1.00 -16.66 -2.73
CA ASP A 140 2.06 -15.83 -3.33
C ASP A 140 1.92 -15.82 -4.84
N SER A 141 1.76 -14.63 -5.43
CA SER A 141 1.53 -14.55 -6.87
C SER A 141 2.74 -14.99 -7.68
N ASP A 142 3.95 -14.57 -7.32
CA ASP A 142 5.16 -14.85 -8.11
C ASP A 142 5.58 -16.31 -8.05
N LEU A 143 5.58 -16.89 -6.85
CA LEU A 143 5.96 -18.30 -6.66
C LEU A 143 4.93 -19.24 -7.29
N VAL A 144 3.66 -18.91 -7.15
CA VAL A 144 2.56 -19.70 -7.74
C VAL A 144 2.58 -19.60 -9.27
N LYS A 145 2.75 -18.41 -9.84
CA LYS A 145 2.94 -18.21 -11.29
C LYS A 145 4.11 -19.03 -11.81
N LYS A 146 5.29 -18.93 -11.17
CA LYS A 146 6.48 -19.74 -11.53
C LYS A 146 6.20 -21.23 -11.45
N SER A 147 5.55 -21.69 -10.38
CA SER A 147 5.19 -23.11 -10.23
C SER A 147 4.27 -23.59 -11.36
N ARG A 148 3.20 -22.84 -11.66
CA ARG A 148 2.26 -23.13 -12.76
C ARG A 148 2.96 -23.10 -14.11
N TRP A 149 3.88 -22.14 -14.32
CA TRP A 149 4.67 -22.03 -15.55
C TRP A 149 5.45 -23.30 -15.85
N PHE A 150 6.10 -23.86 -14.83
CA PHE A 150 6.85 -25.11 -15.00
C PHE A 150 5.96 -26.35 -15.19
N MET A 151 4.67 -26.29 -14.90
CA MET A 151 3.71 -27.35 -15.19
C MET A 151 3.30 -27.37 -16.67
N LEU A 152 3.51 -26.27 -17.41
CA LEU A 152 3.13 -26.17 -18.83
C LEU A 152 4.13 -26.91 -19.72
N PRO A 153 3.66 -27.54 -20.83
CA PRO A 153 4.53 -28.06 -21.88
C PRO A 153 5.42 -26.97 -22.47
N PHE A 154 6.62 -27.33 -22.94
CA PHE A 154 7.57 -26.36 -23.50
C PHE A 154 6.97 -25.53 -24.64
N GLY A 155 6.30 -26.18 -25.61
CA GLY A 155 5.66 -25.46 -26.73
C GLY A 155 4.57 -24.49 -26.32
N THR A 156 3.87 -24.76 -25.19
CA THR A 156 2.88 -23.83 -24.64
C THR A 156 3.58 -22.62 -24.02
N ARG A 157 4.66 -22.82 -23.28
CA ARG A 157 5.45 -21.73 -22.70
C ARG A 157 6.03 -20.82 -23.78
N ASP A 158 6.68 -21.38 -24.78
CA ASP A 158 7.25 -20.67 -25.93
C ASP A 158 6.17 -19.85 -26.69
N PHE A 159 4.97 -20.43 -26.87
CA PHE A 159 3.85 -19.71 -27.47
C PHE A 159 3.40 -18.52 -26.62
N LEU A 160 3.28 -18.68 -25.30
CA LEU A 160 2.84 -17.62 -24.40
C LEU A 160 3.87 -16.49 -24.33
N GLU A 161 5.16 -16.79 -24.24
CA GLU A 161 6.26 -15.81 -24.24
C GLU A 161 6.27 -14.99 -25.54
N ARG A 162 6.27 -15.65 -26.70
CA ARG A 162 6.29 -14.97 -28.00
C ARG A 162 5.09 -14.06 -28.24
N ASN A 163 3.94 -14.37 -27.61
CA ASN A 163 2.72 -13.58 -27.77
C ASN A 163 2.47 -12.62 -26.60
N HIS A 164 3.40 -12.48 -25.65
CA HIS A 164 3.25 -11.66 -24.43
C HIS A 164 1.96 -12.00 -23.65
N LYS A 165 1.66 -13.31 -23.53
CA LYS A 165 0.46 -13.85 -22.87
C LYS A 165 0.78 -14.69 -21.64
N ASP A 166 1.97 -14.51 -21.05
CA ASP A 166 2.45 -15.23 -19.87
C ASP A 166 1.58 -15.00 -18.63
N GLU A 167 0.95 -13.81 -18.51
CA GLU A 167 0.01 -13.49 -17.44
C GLU A 167 -1.25 -14.40 -17.43
N GLN A 168 -1.56 -15.08 -18.54
CA GLN A 168 -2.71 -15.98 -18.60
C GLN A 168 -2.63 -17.16 -17.61
N ILE A 169 -1.42 -17.49 -17.13
CA ILE A 169 -1.21 -18.52 -16.11
C ILE A 169 -1.82 -18.16 -14.75
N CYS A 170 -2.16 -16.89 -14.53
CA CYS A 170 -2.86 -16.45 -13.32
C CYS A 170 -4.33 -16.89 -13.31
N GLY A 171 -4.96 -17.03 -14.49
CA GLY A 171 -6.39 -17.31 -14.62
C GLY A 171 -7.29 -16.14 -14.24
N TYR A 172 -6.94 -15.44 -13.20
CA TYR A 172 -7.60 -14.22 -12.73
C TYR A 172 -6.55 -13.15 -12.42
N ASN A 173 -6.85 -11.92 -12.80
CA ASN A 173 -6.07 -10.74 -12.47
C ASN A 173 -7.01 -9.65 -11.94
N GLY A 174 -6.72 -9.10 -10.78
CA GLY A 174 -7.57 -8.13 -10.08
C GLY A 174 -7.85 -6.85 -10.89
N SER A 175 -6.95 -6.49 -11.81
CA SER A 175 -7.09 -5.31 -12.66
C SER A 175 -7.94 -5.54 -13.91
N ILE A 176 -7.92 -6.76 -14.48
CA ILE A 176 -8.56 -7.09 -15.75
C ILE A 176 -9.67 -8.15 -15.63
N GLY A 177 -9.88 -8.68 -14.43
CA GLY A 177 -10.88 -9.72 -14.18
C GLY A 177 -10.43 -11.12 -14.61
N LEU A 178 -11.40 -11.98 -14.88
CA LEU A 178 -11.14 -13.31 -15.43
C LEU A 178 -10.53 -13.20 -16.83
N ILE A 179 -9.43 -13.89 -17.04
CA ILE A 179 -8.77 -13.93 -18.34
C ILE A 179 -9.67 -14.66 -19.33
N GLN A 180 -10.12 -13.92 -20.36
CA GLN A 180 -10.96 -14.46 -21.41
C GLN A 180 -10.08 -15.10 -22.49
N TRP A 181 -10.54 -16.22 -23.00
CA TRP A 181 -9.87 -16.96 -24.04
C TRP A 181 -10.65 -16.83 -25.36
N ASP A 182 -10.02 -16.26 -26.36
CA ASP A 182 -10.65 -16.03 -27.67
C ASP A 182 -10.98 -17.34 -28.40
N LYS A 183 -10.24 -18.41 -28.09
CA LYS A 183 -10.40 -19.73 -28.74
C LYS A 183 -10.26 -20.88 -27.75
N GLU A 184 -11.13 -21.87 -27.90
CA GLU A 184 -10.95 -23.17 -27.29
C GLU A 184 -9.75 -23.89 -27.93
N GLY A 185 -8.88 -24.51 -27.11
CA GLY A 185 -7.72 -25.21 -27.63
C GLY A 185 -6.85 -25.82 -26.54
N LYS A 186 -5.84 -26.58 -26.95
CA LYS A 186 -4.93 -27.30 -26.05
C LYS A 186 -4.18 -26.37 -25.11
N THR A 187 -3.82 -25.17 -25.56
CA THR A 187 -3.13 -24.17 -24.73
C THR A 187 -3.99 -23.75 -23.52
N LYS A 188 -5.27 -23.43 -23.77
CA LYS A 188 -6.23 -23.12 -22.70
C LYS A 188 -6.33 -24.27 -21.71
N GLN A 189 -6.48 -25.50 -22.22
CA GLN A 189 -6.61 -26.69 -21.38
C GLN A 189 -5.37 -26.87 -20.49
N TYR A 190 -4.16 -26.78 -21.02
CA TYR A 190 -2.93 -26.91 -20.23
C TYR A 190 -2.83 -25.86 -19.13
N ILE A 191 -3.26 -24.63 -19.40
CA ILE A 191 -3.24 -23.56 -18.39
C ILE A 191 -4.27 -23.82 -17.30
N LEU A 192 -5.50 -24.18 -17.67
CA LEU A 192 -6.54 -24.52 -16.70
C LEU A 192 -6.15 -25.72 -15.84
N ASP A 193 -5.51 -26.74 -16.43
CA ASP A 193 -5.01 -27.90 -15.70
C ASP A 193 -3.91 -27.51 -14.70
N ALA A 194 -2.99 -26.60 -15.10
CA ALA A 194 -1.95 -26.10 -14.22
C ALA A 194 -2.53 -25.28 -13.05
N ILE A 195 -3.52 -24.40 -13.31
CA ILE A 195 -4.23 -23.63 -12.29
C ILE A 195 -4.96 -24.58 -11.32
N ASN A 196 -5.78 -25.49 -11.85
CA ASN A 196 -6.54 -26.43 -11.04
C ASN A 196 -5.64 -27.32 -10.18
N LYS A 197 -4.52 -27.80 -10.73
CA LYS A 197 -3.54 -28.59 -10.00
C LYS A 197 -2.87 -27.78 -8.89
N SER A 198 -2.52 -26.52 -9.18
CA SER A 198 -1.97 -25.59 -8.20
C SER A 198 -2.92 -25.36 -7.03
N GLN A 199 -4.19 -25.06 -7.32
CA GLN A 199 -5.23 -24.82 -6.31
C GLN A 199 -5.54 -26.09 -5.48
N LYS A 200 -5.61 -27.27 -6.12
CA LYS A 200 -5.75 -28.54 -5.40
C LYS A 200 -4.58 -28.81 -4.46
N ASN A 201 -3.39 -28.34 -4.80
CA ASN A 201 -2.22 -28.40 -3.95
C ASN A 201 -2.17 -27.26 -2.91
N GLY A 202 -3.21 -26.44 -2.80
CA GLY A 202 -3.32 -25.37 -1.82
C GLY A 202 -2.46 -24.13 -2.14
N ASN A 203 -2.11 -23.91 -3.40
CA ASN A 203 -1.27 -22.80 -3.84
C ASN A 203 -2.11 -21.79 -4.63
N PHE A 204 -2.23 -20.56 -4.12
CA PHE A 204 -3.10 -19.52 -4.64
C PHE A 204 -2.31 -18.22 -4.89
N THR A 205 -2.74 -17.45 -5.89
CA THR A 205 -2.27 -16.06 -6.07
C THR A 205 -3.06 -15.11 -5.16
N PHE A 206 -2.54 -13.91 -4.91
CA PHE A 206 -3.26 -12.89 -4.14
C PHE A 206 -4.59 -12.49 -4.79
N ASP A 207 -4.61 -12.36 -6.11
CA ASP A 207 -5.83 -12.01 -6.84
C ASP A 207 -6.90 -13.13 -6.74
N GLU A 208 -6.48 -14.39 -6.74
CA GLU A 208 -7.41 -15.51 -6.52
C GLU A 208 -8.04 -15.46 -5.12
N MET A 209 -7.28 -15.07 -4.09
CA MET A 209 -7.83 -14.93 -2.74
C MET A 209 -8.93 -13.87 -2.69
N LEU A 210 -8.74 -12.74 -3.37
CA LEU A 210 -9.78 -11.71 -3.49
C LEU A 210 -10.99 -12.22 -4.29
N LEU A 211 -10.78 -12.99 -5.35
CA LEU A 211 -11.87 -13.60 -6.12
C LEU A 211 -12.70 -14.58 -5.25
N TYR A 212 -12.06 -15.42 -4.46
CA TYR A 212 -12.75 -16.33 -3.54
C TYR A 212 -13.46 -15.56 -2.42
N SER A 213 -12.90 -14.43 -1.99
CA SER A 213 -13.57 -13.53 -1.05
C SER A 213 -14.87 -12.97 -1.65
N LYS A 214 -14.84 -12.55 -2.93
CA LYS A 214 -16.03 -12.10 -3.64
C LYS A 214 -17.09 -13.20 -3.70
N GLN A 215 -16.71 -14.40 -4.11
CA GLN A 215 -17.62 -15.54 -4.17
C GLN A 215 -18.26 -15.86 -2.81
N ALA A 216 -17.48 -15.80 -1.73
CA ALA A 216 -17.98 -16.05 -0.38
C ALA A 216 -19.01 -15.00 0.03
N LEU A 217 -18.74 -13.71 -0.21
CA LEU A 217 -19.62 -12.60 0.12
C LEU A 217 -20.89 -12.59 -0.74
N ASP A 218 -20.80 -13.00 -2.01
CA ASP A 218 -21.95 -13.10 -2.93
C ASP A 218 -22.96 -14.21 -2.51
N ILE A 219 -22.46 -15.27 -1.85
CA ILE A 219 -23.28 -16.42 -1.48
C ILE A 219 -23.80 -16.33 -0.04
N SER A 220 -23.09 -15.62 0.86
CA SER A 220 -23.34 -15.68 2.29
C SER A 220 -23.59 -14.30 2.91
N GLU A 221 -24.85 -13.89 3.00
CA GLU A 221 -25.25 -12.69 3.73
C GLU A 221 -24.87 -12.76 5.23
N SER A 222 -24.93 -13.94 5.83
CA SER A 222 -24.53 -14.15 7.23
C SER A 222 -23.04 -13.85 7.46
N LEU A 223 -22.19 -14.06 6.47
CA LEU A 223 -20.77 -13.68 6.51
C LEU A 223 -20.63 -12.15 6.57
N THR A 224 -21.33 -11.42 5.71
CA THR A 224 -21.36 -9.96 5.70
C THR A 224 -21.82 -9.40 7.05
N ILE A 225 -22.91 -9.91 7.60
CA ILE A 225 -23.41 -9.51 8.92
C ILE A 225 -22.37 -9.82 10.02
N GLY A 226 -21.75 -10.99 9.96
CA GLY A 226 -20.70 -11.39 10.90
C GLY A 226 -19.47 -10.47 10.87
N LEU A 227 -19.02 -10.05 9.68
CA LEU A 227 -17.94 -9.08 9.51
C LEU A 227 -18.28 -7.72 10.12
N GLN A 228 -19.49 -7.21 9.87
CA GLN A 228 -19.96 -5.95 10.42
C GLN A 228 -20.08 -5.98 11.95
N GLN A 229 -20.57 -7.09 12.50
CA GLN A 229 -20.62 -7.27 13.96
C GLN A 229 -19.23 -7.40 14.59
N ARG A 230 -18.31 -7.99 13.86
CA ARG A 230 -16.91 -8.17 14.28
C ARG A 230 -16.14 -6.86 14.22
N PHE A 231 -16.43 -6.01 13.22
CA PHE A 231 -15.77 -4.75 12.97
C PHE A 231 -16.80 -3.60 12.82
N PRO A 232 -17.35 -3.09 13.93
CA PRO A 232 -18.36 -2.03 13.89
C PRO A 232 -17.78 -0.66 13.49
N ILE A 233 -16.45 -0.50 13.46
CA ILE A 233 -15.76 0.68 12.90
C ILE A 233 -14.67 0.20 11.97
N VAL A 234 -14.67 0.72 10.75
CA VAL A 234 -13.68 0.45 9.71
C VAL A 234 -13.09 1.76 9.20
N PHE A 235 -11.77 1.87 9.24
CA PHE A 235 -11.01 2.93 8.63
C PHE A 235 -10.29 2.39 7.40
N VAL A 236 -10.31 3.15 6.30
CA VAL A 236 -9.55 2.84 5.09
C VAL A 236 -8.56 3.97 4.88
N ASP A 237 -7.28 3.73 5.09
CA ASP A 237 -6.20 4.69 4.85
C ASP A 237 -5.75 4.62 3.39
N GLU A 238 -5.32 5.76 2.83
CA GLU A 238 -5.02 5.94 1.40
C GLU A 238 -6.19 5.46 0.50
N ALA A 239 -7.41 5.84 0.90
CA ALA A 239 -8.64 5.34 0.26
C ALA A 239 -8.70 5.63 -1.25
N GLN A 240 -8.03 6.69 -1.74
CA GLN A 240 -7.94 7.03 -3.16
C GLN A 240 -7.19 5.98 -4.00
N ASP A 241 -6.36 5.14 -3.38
CA ASP A 241 -5.58 4.11 -4.07
C ASP A 241 -6.31 2.76 -4.15
N THR A 242 -7.52 2.67 -3.55
CA THR A 242 -8.36 1.47 -3.61
C THR A 242 -8.85 1.25 -5.03
N ASN A 243 -8.53 0.11 -5.64
CA ASN A 243 -9.03 -0.21 -6.98
C ASN A 243 -10.52 -0.61 -6.96
N SER A 244 -11.17 -0.60 -8.14
CA SER A 244 -12.61 -0.87 -8.27
C SER A 244 -13.03 -2.23 -7.69
N PHE A 245 -12.21 -3.26 -7.87
CA PHE A 245 -12.50 -4.59 -7.34
C PHE A 245 -12.40 -4.67 -5.82
N GLN A 246 -11.39 -4.04 -5.23
CA GLN A 246 -11.26 -3.93 -3.79
C GLN A 246 -12.40 -3.10 -3.18
N LEU A 247 -12.80 -2.01 -3.86
CA LEU A 247 -13.93 -1.18 -3.42
C LEU A 247 -15.24 -1.97 -3.47
N GLU A 248 -15.45 -2.78 -4.52
CA GLU A 248 -16.61 -3.69 -4.60
C GLU A 248 -16.62 -4.65 -3.41
N LEU A 249 -15.48 -5.28 -3.10
CA LEU A 249 -15.35 -6.19 -1.95
C LEU A 249 -15.63 -5.49 -0.62
N LEU A 250 -15.05 -4.30 -0.42
CA LEU A 250 -15.27 -3.51 0.79
C LEU A 250 -16.74 -3.10 0.93
N SER A 251 -17.38 -2.70 -0.19
CA SER A 251 -18.80 -2.34 -0.19
C SER A 251 -19.73 -3.52 0.08
N LYS A 252 -19.33 -4.75 -0.31
CA LYS A 252 -20.06 -5.97 0.02
C LYS A 252 -19.87 -6.38 1.49
N ALA A 253 -18.64 -6.29 1.99
CA ALA A 253 -18.33 -6.61 3.39
C ALA A 253 -18.93 -5.58 4.37
N PHE A 254 -18.86 -4.31 4.00
CA PHE A 254 -19.28 -3.16 4.80
C PHE A 254 -20.14 -2.21 3.95
N PRO A 255 -21.41 -2.53 3.72
CA PRO A 255 -22.29 -1.71 2.89
C PRO A 255 -22.38 -0.26 3.39
N PRO A 256 -22.28 0.76 2.51
CA PRO A 256 -22.22 2.17 2.90
C PRO A 256 -23.45 2.66 3.70
N LYS A 257 -24.60 2.03 3.50
CA LYS A 257 -25.86 2.34 4.22
C LYS A 257 -26.13 1.38 5.36
N SER A 258 -25.13 0.62 5.82
CA SER A 258 -25.31 -0.30 6.94
C SER A 258 -25.48 0.46 8.24
N ASN A 259 -26.43 -0.01 9.04
CA ASN A 259 -26.61 0.43 10.42
C ASN A 259 -25.74 -0.36 11.42
N LEU A 260 -24.85 -1.24 10.93
CA LEU A 260 -24.03 -2.11 11.77
C LEU A 260 -22.57 -1.67 11.84
N THR A 261 -22.10 -0.90 10.86
CA THR A 261 -20.69 -0.51 10.75
C THR A 261 -20.54 0.94 10.28
N ILE A 262 -19.68 1.68 10.92
CA ILE A 262 -19.20 2.99 10.47
C ILE A 262 -17.98 2.76 9.59
N VAL A 263 -17.98 3.33 8.37
CA VAL A 263 -16.86 3.26 7.43
C VAL A 263 -16.37 4.66 7.12
N GLN A 264 -15.09 4.93 7.37
CA GLN A 264 -14.45 6.21 7.07
C GLN A 264 -13.20 5.99 6.20
N GLY A 265 -13.19 6.56 5.00
CA GLY A 265 -12.01 6.64 4.15
C GLY A 265 -11.18 7.87 4.52
N PHE A 266 -9.86 7.70 4.60
CA PHE A 266 -8.89 8.77 4.74
C PHE A 266 -8.00 8.78 3.50
N GLY A 267 -7.89 9.93 2.81
CA GLY A 267 -7.11 9.97 1.59
C GLY A 267 -7.01 11.36 0.98
N ASP A 268 -6.41 11.42 -0.20
CA ASP A 268 -6.31 12.63 -1.01
C ASP A 268 -6.58 12.31 -2.47
N CYS A 269 -7.68 12.78 -3.03
CA CYS A 269 -8.03 12.54 -4.44
C CYS A 269 -6.98 13.10 -5.42
N ASN A 270 -6.18 14.11 -5.01
CA ASN A 270 -5.09 14.64 -5.83
C ASN A 270 -3.87 13.70 -5.90
N GLN A 271 -3.77 12.72 -5.00
CA GLN A 271 -2.69 11.72 -4.96
C GLN A 271 -3.09 10.37 -5.56
N ALA A 272 -4.24 10.24 -6.18
CA ALA A 272 -4.70 9.02 -6.83
C ALA A 272 -3.87 8.72 -8.08
N ILE A 273 -2.75 7.98 -7.94
CA ILE A 273 -1.82 7.69 -9.04
C ILE A 273 -2.07 6.35 -9.73
N TYR A 274 -2.87 5.47 -9.14
CA TYR A 274 -3.14 4.13 -9.67
C TYR A 274 -4.42 4.02 -10.51
N ASN A 275 -5.29 5.03 -10.49
CA ASN A 275 -6.62 4.97 -11.11
C ASN A 275 -6.67 5.41 -12.59
N TYR A 276 -5.53 5.76 -13.21
CA TYR A 276 -5.49 6.30 -14.59
C TYR A 276 -5.33 5.26 -15.69
N VAL A 277 -5.30 3.96 -15.39
CA VAL A 277 -4.84 2.95 -16.35
C VAL A 277 -5.95 2.42 -17.27
N ASN A 278 -7.23 2.56 -16.93
CA ASN A 278 -8.33 2.07 -17.79
C ASN A 278 -9.51 3.04 -17.83
N GLU A 279 -9.73 3.67 -18.97
CA GLU A 279 -10.90 4.53 -19.25
C GLU A 279 -12.26 3.80 -19.20
N ALA A 280 -12.26 2.47 -19.07
CA ALA A 280 -13.46 1.62 -19.06
C ALA A 280 -13.97 1.25 -17.66
N VAL A 281 -13.28 1.63 -16.60
CA VAL A 281 -13.69 1.32 -15.21
C VAL A 281 -14.37 2.55 -14.64
N GLU A 282 -15.58 2.38 -14.09
CA GLU A 282 -16.30 3.42 -13.35
C GLU A 282 -15.34 4.08 -12.34
N LYS A 283 -15.29 5.42 -12.40
CA LYS A 283 -14.44 6.21 -11.50
C LYS A 283 -14.81 5.87 -10.05
N ILE A 284 -13.84 5.41 -9.30
CA ILE A 284 -13.98 5.29 -7.85
C ILE A 284 -14.18 6.70 -7.31
N GLU A 285 -15.35 6.96 -6.75
CA GLU A 285 -15.63 8.25 -6.13
C GLU A 285 -15.05 8.25 -4.71
N PHE A 286 -13.82 8.72 -4.60
CA PHE A 286 -13.27 9.18 -3.34
C PHE A 286 -12.95 10.68 -3.46
N PRO A 287 -13.35 11.48 -2.49
CA PRO A 287 -14.19 11.15 -1.33
C PRO A 287 -15.67 10.99 -1.71
N ARG A 288 -16.44 10.22 -0.93
CA ARG A 288 -17.89 10.18 -1.03
C ARG A 288 -18.49 11.56 -0.71
N GLU A 289 -19.71 11.79 -1.13
CA GLU A 289 -20.40 13.07 -0.95
C GLU A 289 -20.37 13.59 0.50
N GLY A 290 -20.08 14.87 0.65
CA GLY A 290 -20.03 15.55 1.95
C GLY A 290 -18.82 15.19 2.83
N PRO A 291 -17.61 15.12 2.31
CA PRO A 291 -16.43 14.78 3.09
C PRO A 291 -16.10 15.82 4.16
N LEU A 292 -15.38 15.41 5.18
CA LEU A 292 -14.63 16.32 6.04
C LEU A 292 -13.30 16.66 5.34
N VAL A 293 -12.88 17.92 5.40
CA VAL A 293 -11.72 18.39 4.62
C VAL A 293 -10.64 18.96 5.54
N LEU A 294 -9.41 18.48 5.35
CA LEU A 294 -8.21 19.02 5.98
C LEU A 294 -7.41 19.79 4.94
N LYS A 295 -7.52 21.12 4.98
CA LYS A 295 -6.94 22.02 3.96
C LYS A 295 -5.51 22.45 4.27
N GLU A 296 -5.16 22.57 5.55
CA GLU A 296 -3.90 23.15 5.98
C GLU A 296 -2.78 22.10 6.03
N SER A 297 -1.76 22.31 5.20
CA SER A 297 -0.53 21.52 5.22
C SER A 297 0.40 21.99 6.34
N GLN A 298 0.91 21.06 7.13
CA GLN A 298 1.96 21.30 8.13
C GLN A 298 3.38 21.11 7.54
N ARG A 299 3.49 20.89 6.22
CA ARG A 299 4.75 20.52 5.55
C ARG A 299 5.37 21.67 4.77
N PHE A 300 4.56 22.59 4.26
CA PHE A 300 4.99 23.68 3.39
C PHE A 300 4.11 24.93 3.55
N ASP A 301 4.59 26.05 3.04
CA ASP A 301 3.92 27.34 3.11
C ASP A 301 2.93 27.58 1.95
N ASN A 302 2.25 28.72 2.00
CA ASN A 302 1.25 29.11 1.02
C ASN A 302 1.80 29.32 -0.41
N ARG A 303 3.11 29.52 -0.60
CA ARG A 303 3.71 29.64 -1.94
C ARG A 303 3.67 28.31 -2.67
N ILE A 304 4.02 27.21 -1.97
CA ILE A 304 3.93 25.86 -2.52
C ILE A 304 2.47 25.45 -2.71
N ALA A 305 1.61 25.75 -1.71
CA ALA A 305 0.18 25.45 -1.79
C ALA A 305 -0.49 26.10 -3.03
N LYS A 306 -0.22 27.38 -3.28
CA LYS A 306 -0.75 28.09 -4.46
C LYS A 306 -0.33 27.44 -5.77
N LEU A 307 0.94 27.03 -5.88
CA LEU A 307 1.41 26.33 -7.09
C LEU A 307 0.73 24.98 -7.25
N ALA A 308 0.67 24.18 -6.19
CA ALA A 308 0.04 22.87 -6.23
C ALA A 308 -1.46 22.93 -6.56
N ASN A 309 -2.16 23.95 -6.07
CA ASN A 309 -3.59 24.18 -6.39
C ASN A 309 -3.84 24.41 -7.88
N THR A 310 -2.84 24.88 -8.66
CA THR A 310 -3.01 25.06 -10.12
C THR A 310 -3.16 23.76 -10.89
N VAL A 311 -2.71 22.62 -10.30
CA VAL A 311 -2.76 21.29 -10.90
C VAL A 311 -3.65 20.32 -10.10
N ALA A 312 -4.33 20.81 -9.07
CA ALA A 312 -5.22 20.01 -8.24
C ALA A 312 -6.46 19.57 -9.02
N VAL A 313 -6.89 18.34 -8.78
CA VAL A 313 -8.15 17.77 -9.32
C VAL A 313 -9.35 18.16 -8.44
N SER A 314 -9.12 18.32 -7.15
CA SER A 314 -10.14 18.75 -6.18
C SER A 314 -10.54 20.19 -6.40
N ALA A 315 -11.83 20.49 -6.23
CA ALA A 315 -12.34 21.86 -6.18
C ALA A 315 -11.93 22.59 -4.89
N ASP A 316 -11.65 21.86 -3.81
CA ASP A 316 -11.13 22.41 -2.58
C ASP A 316 -9.68 22.87 -2.74
N GLN A 317 -9.38 24.01 -2.14
CA GLN A 317 -8.04 24.60 -2.19
C GLN A 317 -7.26 24.27 -0.92
N MET A 318 -6.04 23.79 -1.09
CA MET A 318 -5.12 23.57 0.02
C MET A 318 -4.47 24.88 0.45
N CYS A 319 -4.19 24.96 1.74
CA CYS A 319 -3.44 26.07 2.35
C CYS A 319 -2.12 25.52 2.90
N GLY A 320 -1.10 26.36 2.95
CA GLY A 320 0.14 26.08 3.67
C GLY A 320 0.19 26.80 5.01
N ILE A 321 1.16 26.44 5.83
CA ILE A 321 1.39 27.12 7.12
C ILE A 321 1.82 28.57 6.85
N GLU A 322 1.33 29.51 7.64
CA GLU A 322 1.83 30.87 7.63
C GLU A 322 3.15 30.95 8.42
N ASN A 323 4.18 31.52 7.81
CA ASN A 323 5.41 32.03 8.46
C ASN A 323 6.47 31.07 8.99
N VAL A 324 6.49 29.77 8.69
CA VAL A 324 7.59 28.91 9.16
C VAL A 324 8.92 29.16 8.42
N PHE A 325 8.86 29.71 7.20
CA PHE A 325 10.04 29.93 6.33
C PHE A 325 10.15 31.39 5.82
N SER A 326 9.64 32.36 6.58
CA SER A 326 9.50 33.76 6.15
C SER A 326 10.82 34.49 5.90
N GLU A 327 11.93 34.01 6.44
CA GLU A 327 13.23 34.66 6.31
C GLU A 327 13.95 34.37 4.99
N ARG A 328 13.57 33.32 4.26
CA ARG A 328 14.12 32.99 2.95
C ARG A 328 13.12 33.14 1.83
N LYS A 329 13.42 34.04 0.92
CA LYS A 329 12.76 34.10 -0.39
C LYS A 329 13.40 33.06 -1.33
N ILE A 330 12.97 31.82 -1.26
CA ILE A 330 13.30 30.83 -2.28
C ILE A 330 12.15 30.81 -3.27
N ASP A 331 12.41 31.22 -4.49
CA ASP A 331 11.42 31.25 -5.55
C ASP A 331 11.32 29.91 -6.27
N HIS A 332 10.15 29.60 -6.79
CA HIS A 332 9.98 28.44 -7.67
C HIS A 332 10.81 28.67 -8.94
N THR A 333 11.59 27.66 -9.32
CA THR A 333 12.45 27.72 -10.49
C THR A 333 11.90 26.82 -11.59
N ILE A 334 11.79 27.36 -12.80
CA ILE A 334 11.42 26.62 -14.02
C ILE A 334 12.65 26.58 -14.92
N TYR A 335 13.08 25.37 -15.29
CA TYR A 335 14.18 25.17 -16.22
C TYR A 335 13.64 25.06 -17.65
N LEU A 336 14.00 26.04 -18.47
CA LEU A 336 13.76 26.00 -19.93
C LEU A 336 14.99 25.52 -20.63
N PHE A 337 14.90 24.45 -21.38
CA PHE A 337 16.04 23.83 -22.05
C PHE A 337 15.68 23.30 -23.45
N SER A 338 16.64 23.25 -24.36
CA SER A 338 16.53 22.55 -25.63
C SER A 338 16.79 21.03 -25.45
N LYS A 339 16.34 20.20 -26.39
CA LYS A 339 16.47 18.74 -26.28
C LYS A 339 17.92 18.24 -26.03
N ASP A 340 18.89 18.90 -26.66
CA ASP A 340 20.32 18.61 -26.51
C ASP A 340 20.85 18.95 -25.11
N LYS A 341 20.18 19.90 -24.42
CA LYS A 341 20.53 20.39 -23.08
C LYS A 341 19.82 19.67 -21.93
N ALA A 342 18.93 18.71 -22.21
CA ALA A 342 18.19 18.00 -21.16
C ALA A 342 19.08 17.38 -20.06
N LYS A 343 20.30 16.95 -20.41
CA LYS A 343 21.26 16.36 -19.48
C LYS A 343 21.93 17.33 -18.52
N GLU A 344 21.85 18.63 -18.82
CA GLU A 344 22.42 19.68 -17.97
C GLU A 344 21.44 20.09 -16.84
N VAL A 345 20.14 19.71 -16.93
CA VAL A 345 19.10 20.14 -15.99
C VAL A 345 19.39 19.69 -14.55
N ILE A 346 19.86 18.44 -14.36
CA ILE A 346 20.18 17.94 -13.01
C ILE A 346 21.40 18.64 -12.42
N ASP A 347 22.41 18.91 -13.24
CA ASP A 347 23.59 19.65 -12.80
C ASP A 347 23.22 21.10 -12.41
N GLN A 348 22.37 21.76 -13.20
CA GLN A 348 21.85 23.09 -12.88
C GLN A 348 21.00 23.10 -11.60
N PHE A 349 20.20 22.05 -11.37
CA PHE A 349 19.49 21.88 -10.11
C PHE A 349 20.46 21.68 -8.94
N GLY A 350 21.50 20.87 -9.11
CA GLY A 350 22.54 20.69 -8.11
C GLY A 350 23.23 22.01 -7.75
N GLN A 351 23.56 22.84 -8.75
CA GLN A 351 24.15 24.15 -8.54
C GLN A 351 23.17 25.09 -7.78
N LEU A 352 21.91 25.11 -8.17
CA LEU A 352 20.89 25.89 -7.46
C LEU A 352 20.80 25.51 -5.97
N VAL A 353 20.89 24.22 -5.66
CA VAL A 353 20.90 23.73 -4.26
C VAL A 353 22.13 24.26 -3.52
N LEU A 354 23.33 24.17 -4.12
CA LEU A 354 24.57 24.66 -3.53
C LEU A 354 24.56 26.19 -3.32
N ASP A 355 23.96 26.93 -4.25
CA ASP A 355 23.85 28.40 -4.16
C ASP A 355 22.81 28.85 -3.14
N THR A 356 21.85 27.98 -2.83
CA THR A 356 20.69 28.30 -1.95
C THR A 356 20.94 27.95 -0.48
N PHE A 357 21.64 26.85 -0.21
CA PHE A 357 21.82 26.31 1.13
C PHE A 357 23.28 26.40 1.57
N SER A 358 23.51 26.75 2.83
CA SER A 358 24.84 26.70 3.44
C SER A 358 25.30 25.26 3.68
N ASP A 359 26.59 25.05 3.81
CA ASP A 359 27.17 23.72 4.10
C ASP A 359 26.61 23.12 5.39
N GLU A 360 26.36 23.92 6.42
CA GLU A 360 25.76 23.48 7.68
C GLU A 360 24.34 22.94 7.47
N GLU A 361 23.55 23.61 6.65
CA GLU A 361 22.19 23.19 6.32
C GLU A 361 22.18 21.93 5.47
N LEU A 362 23.06 21.85 4.48
CA LEU A 362 23.21 20.65 3.66
C LEU A 362 23.60 19.44 4.51
N LEU A 363 24.50 19.61 5.47
CA LEU A 363 24.87 18.57 6.43
C LEU A 363 23.72 18.19 7.35
N LYS A 364 22.98 19.17 7.90
CA LYS A 364 21.82 18.96 8.76
C LYS A 364 20.73 18.16 8.07
N TYR A 365 20.46 18.45 6.80
CA TYR A 365 19.42 17.81 6.01
C TYR A 365 19.92 16.67 5.12
N SER A 366 21.20 16.27 5.25
CA SER A 366 21.84 15.22 4.43
C SER A 366 21.12 13.88 4.42
N LYS A 367 20.43 13.53 5.52
CA LYS A 367 19.62 12.30 5.60
C LYS A 367 18.37 12.33 4.72
N ASN A 368 17.76 13.51 4.58
CA ASN A 368 16.54 13.68 3.80
C ASN A 368 16.84 14.06 2.34
N GLY A 369 17.96 14.75 2.10
CA GLY A 369 18.46 15.11 0.79
C GLY A 369 17.52 15.96 -0.07
N CYS A 370 17.97 16.23 -1.29
CA CYS A 370 17.13 16.77 -2.36
C CYS A 370 16.70 15.62 -3.26
N HIS A 371 15.44 15.62 -3.68
CA HIS A 371 14.89 14.52 -4.48
C HIS A 371 14.49 15.01 -5.87
N VAL A 372 14.79 14.19 -6.88
CA VAL A 372 14.29 14.36 -8.24
C VAL A 372 13.25 13.26 -8.50
N VAL A 373 12.05 13.66 -8.87
CA VAL A 373 10.94 12.74 -9.14
C VAL A 373 10.66 12.70 -10.64
N GLY A 374 10.62 11.51 -11.22
CA GLY A 374 10.27 11.29 -12.61
C GLY A 374 9.16 10.26 -12.75
N MET A 375 8.22 10.51 -13.66
CA MET A 375 7.09 9.61 -13.90
C MET A 375 7.51 8.27 -14.53
N VAL A 376 8.56 8.26 -15.36
CA VAL A 376 9.06 7.10 -16.07
C VAL A 376 10.51 6.84 -15.68
N HIS A 377 10.78 5.69 -15.06
CA HIS A 377 12.11 5.31 -14.58
C HIS A 377 12.70 4.09 -15.30
N VAL A 378 11.87 3.28 -15.99
CA VAL A 378 12.32 2.12 -16.75
C VAL A 378 12.40 2.49 -18.23
N LYS A 379 13.59 2.32 -18.82
CA LYS A 379 13.76 2.45 -20.25
C LYS A 379 13.26 1.18 -20.93
N LYS A 380 12.23 1.29 -21.77
CA LYS A 380 11.85 0.21 -22.67
C LYS A 380 12.92 0.13 -23.77
N ASP A 381 13.24 -1.07 -24.25
CA ASP A 381 14.25 -1.30 -25.28
C ASP A 381 13.95 -0.64 -26.62
N GLU A 382 12.75 -0.11 -26.79
CA GLU A 382 12.35 0.70 -27.95
C GLU A 382 12.88 2.13 -27.81
N LEU A 383 13.52 2.63 -28.86
CA LEU A 383 13.92 4.03 -28.99
C LEU A 383 12.72 4.92 -28.71
N THR A 384 12.84 5.79 -27.71
CA THR A 384 11.79 6.79 -27.41
C THR A 384 11.57 7.65 -28.65
N PRO A 385 10.34 7.69 -29.20
CA PRO A 385 10.09 8.53 -30.37
C PRO A 385 10.50 9.98 -30.12
N GLU A 386 11.12 10.65 -31.10
CA GLU A 386 11.61 12.03 -30.94
C GLU A 386 10.56 13.01 -30.39
N LYS A 387 9.29 12.79 -30.70
CA LYS A 387 8.16 13.59 -30.16
C LYS A 387 7.93 13.43 -28.67
N GLN A 388 8.45 12.37 -28.06
CA GLN A 388 8.27 12.06 -26.63
C GLN A 388 9.53 12.30 -25.80
N PHE A 389 10.60 12.82 -26.40
CA PHE A 389 11.83 13.13 -25.68
C PHE A 389 11.80 14.57 -25.10
N PRO A 390 12.23 14.81 -23.85
CA PRO A 390 12.59 13.80 -22.85
C PRO A 390 11.33 13.15 -22.24
N LYS A 391 11.39 11.84 -21.91
CA LYS A 391 10.27 11.07 -21.38
C LYS A 391 10.47 10.63 -19.94
N GLY A 392 11.66 10.23 -19.58
CA GLY A 392 11.98 9.65 -18.28
C GLY A 392 13.27 10.18 -17.70
N ILE A 393 13.56 9.81 -16.45
CA ILE A 393 14.73 10.27 -15.70
C ILE A 393 16.06 9.94 -16.41
N PHE A 394 16.11 8.84 -17.18
CA PHE A 394 17.27 8.42 -17.96
C PHE A 394 17.62 9.37 -19.12
N ASP A 395 16.67 10.21 -19.56
CA ASP A 395 16.92 11.23 -20.58
C ASP A 395 17.63 12.45 -20.00
N TYR A 396 17.43 12.71 -18.70
CA TYR A 396 18.09 13.79 -17.96
C TYR A 396 19.40 13.36 -17.33
N TRP A 397 19.50 12.09 -16.92
CA TRP A 397 20.68 11.56 -16.22
C TRP A 397 21.20 10.28 -16.87
N LYS A 398 22.31 10.38 -17.61
CA LYS A 398 22.95 9.25 -18.28
C LYS A 398 23.42 8.13 -17.33
N GLY A 399 23.80 8.49 -16.12
CA GLY A 399 24.25 7.55 -15.09
C GLY A 399 23.11 6.83 -14.37
N TYR A 400 21.85 7.16 -14.68
CA TYR A 400 20.70 6.51 -14.06
C TYR A 400 20.53 5.10 -14.64
N GLU A 401 20.62 4.12 -13.77
CA GLU A 401 20.31 2.74 -14.05
C GLU A 401 19.18 2.31 -13.14
N ALA A 402 17.98 2.15 -13.69
CA ALA A 402 16.79 1.69 -12.94
C ALA A 402 17.06 0.38 -12.18
N ASP A 403 17.83 -0.51 -12.81
CA ASP A 403 18.25 -1.76 -12.21
C ASP A 403 19.25 -1.59 -11.06
N LYS A 404 20.03 -0.51 -11.00
CA LYS A 404 20.89 -0.25 -9.84
C LYS A 404 20.11 0.31 -8.65
N ALA A 405 19.08 1.11 -8.91
CA ALA A 405 18.16 1.57 -7.88
C ALA A 405 17.31 0.40 -7.32
N ASN A 406 16.98 -0.57 -8.19
CA ASN A 406 16.27 -1.80 -7.84
C ASN A 406 17.17 -3.03 -7.69
N LYS A 407 18.46 -2.95 -8.06
CA LYS A 407 19.38 -4.04 -7.70
C LYS A 407 19.47 -4.04 -6.19
N ASN A 408 18.64 -4.90 -5.63
CA ASN A 408 18.99 -5.62 -4.45
C ASN A 408 20.43 -6.09 -4.66
N GLN A 409 21.40 -5.30 -4.22
CA GLN A 409 22.80 -5.73 -4.24
C GLN A 409 22.76 -7.03 -3.49
N ASN A 410 22.96 -8.14 -4.20
CA ASN A 410 22.99 -9.44 -3.55
C ASN A 410 24.02 -9.32 -2.43
N PRO A 411 23.62 -9.38 -1.17
CA PRO A 411 24.51 -9.15 -0.05
C PRO A 411 25.73 -10.09 -0.14
N ASN A 412 26.85 -9.65 0.40
CA ASN A 412 28.06 -10.48 0.41
C ASN A 412 28.02 -11.53 1.51
N HIS A 413 27.24 -11.29 2.56
CA HIS A 413 27.14 -12.16 3.75
C HIS A 413 25.73 -12.70 3.94
N LEU A 414 25.62 -13.96 4.39
CA LEU A 414 24.35 -14.63 4.61
C LEU A 414 23.46 -13.87 5.62
N ILE A 415 24.04 -13.28 6.65
CA ILE A 415 23.30 -12.51 7.66
C ILE A 415 22.57 -11.30 7.06
N GLU A 416 23.11 -10.70 6.00
CA GLU A 416 22.46 -9.58 5.32
C GLU A 416 21.24 -10.03 4.54
N TYR A 417 21.23 -11.25 3.97
CA TYR A 417 20.05 -11.85 3.37
C TYR A 417 18.94 -12.03 4.39
N PHE A 418 19.26 -12.50 5.60
CA PHE A 418 18.28 -12.66 6.68
C PHE A 418 17.76 -11.29 7.17
N ARG A 419 18.61 -10.27 7.24
CA ARG A 419 18.17 -8.91 7.60
C ARG A 419 17.22 -8.33 6.56
N ILE A 420 17.54 -8.49 5.28
CA ILE A 420 16.68 -8.06 4.18
C ILE A 420 15.37 -8.85 4.19
N ALA A 421 15.45 -10.17 4.38
CA ALA A 421 14.28 -11.04 4.49
C ALA A 421 13.35 -10.57 5.62
N HIS A 422 13.90 -10.29 6.80
CA HIS A 422 13.14 -9.79 7.95
C HIS A 422 12.54 -8.40 7.70
N LYS A 423 13.32 -7.48 7.13
CA LYS A 423 12.83 -6.14 6.77
C LYS A 423 11.66 -6.24 5.79
N ARG A 424 11.81 -7.03 4.72
CA ARG A 424 10.75 -7.21 3.72
C ARG A 424 9.53 -7.95 4.24
N LEU A 425 9.71 -8.92 5.14
CA LEU A 425 8.60 -9.54 5.83
C LEU A 425 7.78 -8.51 6.63
N LYS A 426 8.46 -7.57 7.30
CA LYS A 426 7.79 -6.47 8.00
C LYS A 426 7.06 -5.53 7.02
N GLU A 427 7.67 -5.21 5.88
CA GLU A 427 7.12 -4.31 4.87
C GLU A 427 5.92 -4.92 4.13
N SER A 428 5.99 -6.18 3.73
CA SER A 428 4.96 -6.85 2.91
C SER A 428 3.98 -7.69 3.73
N GLY A 429 4.36 -8.13 4.93
CA GLY A 429 3.63 -9.14 5.70
C GLY A 429 3.72 -10.55 5.12
N GLU A 430 4.49 -10.76 4.04
CA GLU A 430 4.51 -11.98 3.26
C GLU A 430 5.67 -12.89 3.67
N MET A 431 5.34 -14.05 4.24
CA MET A 431 6.34 -15.05 4.62
C MET A 431 7.12 -15.59 3.41
N SER A 432 6.52 -15.59 2.22
CA SER A 432 7.16 -16.02 0.98
C SER A 432 8.38 -15.18 0.63
N VAL A 433 8.29 -13.87 0.79
CA VAL A 433 9.40 -12.93 0.57
C VAL A 433 10.55 -13.20 1.53
N PHE A 434 10.23 -13.51 2.79
CA PHE A 434 11.22 -13.94 3.78
C PHE A 434 11.93 -15.21 3.34
N VAL A 435 11.16 -16.26 2.97
CA VAL A 435 11.70 -17.54 2.51
C VAL A 435 12.54 -17.40 1.25
N GLU A 436 12.10 -16.58 0.28
CA GLU A 436 12.85 -16.34 -0.96
C GLU A 436 14.24 -15.73 -0.68
N TRP A 437 14.31 -14.72 0.17
CA TRP A 437 15.57 -14.08 0.52
C TRP A 437 16.48 -15.00 1.30
N CYS A 438 15.95 -15.79 2.23
CA CYS A 438 16.71 -16.80 2.94
C CYS A 438 17.26 -17.87 1.99
N ALA A 439 16.41 -18.36 1.07
CA ALA A 439 16.82 -19.35 0.07
C ALA A 439 17.89 -18.78 -0.90
N LYS A 440 17.78 -17.52 -1.32
CA LYS A 440 18.82 -16.83 -2.13
C LYS A 440 20.16 -16.80 -1.40
N GLY A 441 20.16 -16.46 -0.10
CA GLY A 441 21.38 -16.44 0.72
C GLY A 441 22.03 -17.81 0.84
N ILE A 442 21.24 -18.83 1.16
CA ILE A 442 21.72 -20.22 1.28
C ILE A 442 22.25 -20.74 -0.06
N ARG A 443 21.53 -20.52 -1.16
CA ARG A 443 21.97 -20.91 -2.51
C ARG A 443 23.28 -20.27 -2.89
N ARG A 444 23.47 -18.98 -2.56
CA ARG A 444 24.75 -18.29 -2.82
C ARG A 444 25.89 -18.87 -1.99
N LEU A 445 25.64 -19.22 -0.74
CA LEU A 445 26.62 -19.90 0.11
C LEU A 445 27.04 -21.24 -0.48
N ILE A 446 26.06 -22.08 -0.88
CA ILE A 446 26.31 -23.37 -1.53
C ILE A 446 27.15 -23.20 -2.82
N ASN A 447 26.78 -22.23 -3.66
CA ASN A 447 27.52 -21.96 -4.90
C ASN A 447 28.95 -21.48 -4.64
N LYS A 448 29.16 -20.64 -3.60
CA LYS A 448 30.50 -20.24 -3.17
C LYS A 448 31.32 -21.43 -2.65
N ALA A 449 30.71 -22.28 -1.83
CA ALA A 449 31.37 -23.49 -1.31
C ALA A 449 31.70 -24.51 -2.40
N ALA A 450 30.85 -24.63 -3.42
CA ALA A 450 31.09 -25.52 -4.56
C ALA A 450 32.21 -25.00 -5.49
N ASN A 451 32.39 -23.67 -5.59
CA ASN A 451 33.40 -23.05 -6.45
C ASN A 451 34.73 -22.74 -5.74
N GLN A 452 34.78 -22.81 -4.43
CA GLN A 452 35.98 -22.71 -3.60
C GLN A 452 36.36 -24.09 -3.09
N ASN A 453 37.65 -24.44 -3.18
CA ASN A 453 38.15 -25.67 -2.53
C ASN A 453 37.68 -25.68 -1.09
N LEU A 454 37.00 -26.74 -0.68
CA LEU A 454 36.37 -26.95 0.65
C LEU A 454 37.31 -26.63 1.83
N VAL A 455 38.64 -26.67 1.64
CA VAL A 455 39.67 -26.39 2.65
C VAL A 455 39.71 -24.91 3.06
N GLU A 456 39.43 -23.97 2.16
CA GLU A 456 39.41 -22.53 2.50
C GLU A 456 38.12 -22.12 3.21
N ALA A 457 37.02 -22.77 2.89
CA ALA A 457 35.71 -22.49 3.52
C ALA A 457 35.65 -22.96 5.00
N THR A 458 36.44 -23.97 5.36
CA THR A 458 36.48 -24.51 6.75
C THR A 458 37.40 -23.72 7.68
N ASN A 459 38.35 -22.94 7.13
CA ASN A 459 39.32 -22.20 7.96
C ASN A 459 38.82 -20.83 8.47
N ASN A 460 37.72 -20.32 7.94
CA ASN A 460 37.10 -19.09 8.44
C ASN A 460 35.59 -19.04 8.18
N PRO A 461 34.78 -19.83 8.92
CA PRO A 461 33.35 -19.95 8.66
C PRO A 461 32.58 -18.64 8.81
N LEU A 462 33.09 -17.66 9.58
CA LEU A 462 32.45 -16.35 9.75
C LEU A 462 32.72 -15.37 8.58
N LYS A 463 33.75 -15.59 7.77
CA LYS A 463 34.02 -14.79 6.56
C LYS A 463 33.35 -15.35 5.33
N SER A 464 33.00 -16.63 5.31
CA SER A 464 32.27 -17.29 4.22
C SER A 464 30.75 -17.31 4.42
N ILE A 465 30.29 -17.02 5.61
CA ILE A 465 28.89 -16.78 5.97
C ILE A 465 28.58 -15.28 5.93
#